data_ca788c3f20b34e09fb1ff1d98794390f
#
_entry.id   ca788c3f20b34e09fb1ff1d98794390f
#
_cell.length_a   1.000
_cell.length_b   1.000
_cell.length_c   1.000
_cell.angle_alpha   90.00
_cell.angle_beta   90.00
_cell.angle_gamma   90.00
#
_symmetry.space_group_name_H-M   'P 1'
#
loop_
_entity.id
_entity.type
_entity.pdbx_description
1 polymer ?
#
loop_
_entity_poly.entity_id
_entity_poly.type
_entity_poly.pdbx_seq_one_letter_code
_entity_poly.pdbx_strand_id
1 'polypeptide(L)'
;MRRRIRALGLGAVAAPALLLGSAGAVTVERVVAVVNEEVITLTELQEEGRAAAARLVAAGEGPAPPAPTAPERQILEELIERRLLLQEVAREAIRVEPAEVTAALEELKAQNALPDDAALEAALRRERLTPPQFRQRLQHQLAIGKLLARKVRGSIILTDAELETHYRTHPQEFALTGQVQLRHLLVAVPKAGDPEAEAAAASRTSEALAALMAGTPFAAVATRYSDAPTAAQGGELGILRQGELAPELERVAFALLPGEMSTPIRTAAGYNILLVEAKEAPIVSFAQARDRIRDRLFRQKVQKRYQDYLAELRQKAYIEVKFP
;
A
#
# COMPACT_ATOMS: atom_id res chain seq x y z
N MET A 1 -34.35 90.41 -51.14
CA MET A 1 -33.10 90.32 -51.92
C MET A 1 -32.22 89.24 -51.32
N ARG A 2 -32.28 88.03 -51.72
CA ARG A 2 -31.47 87.35 -52.71
C ARG A 2 -29.99 87.27 -52.40
N ARG A 3 -29.47 86.09 -51.96
CA ARG A 3 -28.33 85.43 -52.62
C ARG A 3 -28.22 83.99 -52.22
N ARG A 4 -28.19 83.15 -53.22
CA ARG A 4 -27.94 81.70 -53.18
C ARG A 4 -26.47 81.48 -52.87
N ILE A 5 -26.13 80.49 -52.00
CA ILE A 5 -24.79 79.92 -51.97
C ILE A 5 -24.96 78.44 -52.09
N ARG A 6 -24.22 77.88 -52.99
CA ARG A 6 -24.17 76.45 -53.39
C ARG A 6 -23.46 75.62 -52.31
N ALA A 7 -24.04 74.51 -51.98
CA ALA A 7 -23.38 73.48 -51.18
C ALA A 7 -22.39 72.62 -52.03
N LEU A 8 -21.14 72.59 -51.64
CA LEU A 8 -20.16 71.63 -52.13
C LEU A 8 -20.30 70.31 -51.37
N GLY A 9 -20.46 69.18 -52.11
CA GLY A 9 -20.49 67.83 -51.54
C GLY A 9 -19.11 67.44 -51.07
N LEU A 10 -19.03 66.94 -49.84
CA LEU A 10 -17.89 66.14 -49.36
C LEU A 10 -18.15 64.67 -49.66
N GLY A 11 -17.34 64.13 -50.53
CA GLY A 11 -17.34 62.71 -50.76
C GLY A 11 -16.77 61.91 -49.55
N ALA A 12 -17.55 61.00 -49.06
CA ALA A 12 -17.12 60.07 -48.01
C ALA A 12 -16.17 59.02 -48.65
N VAL A 13 -14.91 59.05 -48.28
CA VAL A 13 -13.92 57.96 -48.58
C VAL A 13 -14.18 56.84 -47.62
N ALA A 14 -14.72 55.72 -48.11
CA ALA A 14 -14.84 54.48 -47.35
C ALA A 14 -13.44 53.88 -47.23
N ALA A 15 -12.89 53.80 -46.01
CA ALA A 15 -11.70 53.04 -45.70
C ALA A 15 -12.04 51.55 -45.69
N PRO A 16 -11.24 50.67 -46.31
CA PRO A 16 -11.46 49.23 -46.22
C PRO A 16 -11.10 48.77 -44.79
N ALA A 17 -12.08 48.19 -44.09
CA ALA A 17 -11.84 47.47 -42.84
C ALA A 17 -10.91 46.23 -43.17
N LEU A 18 -9.67 46.31 -42.74
CA LEU A 18 -8.80 45.12 -42.68
C LEU A 18 -9.41 44.17 -41.67
N LEU A 19 -9.97 43.08 -42.17
CA LEU A 19 -10.25 41.88 -41.39
C LEU A 19 -8.92 41.32 -40.91
N LEU A 20 -8.51 41.67 -39.70
CA LEU A 20 -7.47 40.92 -38.98
C LEU A 20 -8.03 39.51 -38.71
N GLY A 21 -7.67 38.60 -39.62
CA GLY A 21 -7.87 37.16 -39.34
C GLY A 21 -7.17 36.82 -38.05
N SER A 22 -7.92 36.28 -37.09
CA SER A 22 -7.35 35.68 -35.89
C SER A 22 -6.39 34.57 -36.34
N ALA A 23 -5.09 34.86 -36.29
CA ALA A 23 -4.07 33.82 -36.40
C ALA A 23 -4.35 32.83 -35.27
N GLY A 24 -4.92 31.68 -35.60
CA GLY A 24 -5.06 30.58 -34.68
C GLY A 24 -3.66 30.29 -34.12
N ALA A 25 -3.50 30.42 -32.82
CA ALA A 25 -2.26 30.05 -32.16
C ALA A 25 -1.97 28.58 -32.50
N VAL A 26 -0.96 28.34 -33.32
CA VAL A 26 -0.43 26.99 -33.53
C VAL A 26 0.17 26.58 -32.20
N THR A 27 -0.53 25.75 -31.47
CA THR A 27 0.00 25.16 -30.26
C THR A 27 1.12 24.20 -30.68
N VAL A 28 2.37 24.64 -30.56
CA VAL A 28 3.54 23.77 -30.78
C VAL A 28 3.60 22.78 -29.64
N GLU A 29 3.18 21.56 -29.92
CA GLU A 29 3.18 20.50 -28.93
C GLU A 29 4.60 19.98 -28.70
N ARG A 30 5.10 20.06 -27.45
CA ARG A 30 6.45 19.64 -27.11
C ARG A 30 6.49 18.13 -26.92
N VAL A 31 7.34 17.45 -27.71
CA VAL A 31 7.61 16.02 -27.54
C VAL A 31 8.54 15.83 -26.34
N VAL A 32 8.14 14.97 -25.38
CA VAL A 32 8.91 14.62 -24.17
C VAL A 32 9.55 13.24 -24.25
N ALA A 33 8.99 12.34 -25.07
CA ALA A 33 9.63 11.06 -25.41
C ALA A 33 9.18 10.55 -26.77
N VAL A 34 9.98 9.67 -27.35
CA VAL A 34 9.67 8.89 -28.56
C VAL A 34 9.79 7.42 -28.21
N VAL A 35 8.80 6.62 -28.54
CA VAL A 35 8.77 5.16 -28.34
C VAL A 35 8.48 4.49 -29.67
N ASN A 36 9.51 3.99 -30.33
CA ASN A 36 9.46 3.54 -31.71
C ASN A 36 8.98 4.65 -32.66
N GLU A 37 7.79 4.47 -33.27
CA GLU A 37 7.19 5.46 -34.18
C GLU A 37 6.19 6.39 -33.50
N GLU A 38 5.94 6.22 -32.17
CA GLU A 38 4.96 7.00 -31.42
C GLU A 38 5.64 8.04 -30.54
N VAL A 39 5.03 9.22 -30.45
CA VAL A 39 5.51 10.31 -29.60
C VAL A 39 4.65 10.40 -28.32
N ILE A 40 5.29 10.79 -27.23
CA ILE A 40 4.63 11.21 -26.00
C ILE A 40 4.84 12.71 -25.89
N THR A 41 3.74 13.45 -25.68
CA THR A 41 3.77 14.91 -25.66
C THR A 41 3.75 15.45 -24.22
N LEU A 42 4.16 16.71 -24.04
CA LEU A 42 4.10 17.37 -22.75
C LEU A 42 2.65 17.50 -22.27
N THR A 43 1.72 17.73 -23.17
CA THR A 43 0.29 17.80 -22.84
C THR A 43 -0.22 16.48 -22.29
N GLU A 44 0.12 15.36 -22.94
CA GLU A 44 -0.23 14.01 -22.46
C GLU A 44 0.36 13.73 -21.06
N LEU A 45 1.63 14.07 -20.86
CA LEU A 45 2.31 13.93 -19.58
C LEU A 45 1.61 14.74 -18.46
N GLN A 46 1.25 15.98 -18.76
CA GLN A 46 0.57 16.86 -17.80
C GLN A 46 -0.87 16.43 -17.51
N GLU A 47 -1.58 15.88 -18.48
CA GLU A 47 -2.93 15.34 -18.29
C GLU A 47 -2.91 14.11 -17.41
N GLU A 48 -1.98 13.18 -17.65
CA GLU A 48 -1.85 11.99 -16.80
C GLU A 48 -1.38 12.36 -15.37
N GLY A 49 -0.47 13.35 -15.25
CA GLY A 49 -0.03 13.87 -13.95
C GLY A 49 -1.17 14.47 -13.13
N ARG A 50 -2.06 15.23 -13.77
CA ARG A 50 -3.27 15.77 -13.11
C ARG A 50 -4.23 14.66 -12.69
N ALA A 51 -4.41 13.64 -13.52
CA ALA A 51 -5.24 12.49 -13.20
C ALA A 51 -4.66 11.67 -12.02
N ALA A 52 -3.34 11.49 -11.98
CA ALA A 52 -2.66 10.83 -10.86
C ALA A 52 -2.81 11.61 -9.55
N ALA A 53 -2.60 12.93 -9.58
CA ALA A 53 -2.77 13.79 -8.41
C ALA A 53 -4.22 13.77 -7.89
N ALA A 54 -5.22 13.78 -8.79
CA ALA A 54 -6.63 13.70 -8.39
C ALA A 54 -6.96 12.36 -7.68
N ARG A 55 -6.36 11.25 -8.11
CA ARG A 55 -6.53 9.93 -7.45
C ARG A 55 -5.94 9.92 -6.05
N LEU A 56 -4.76 10.52 -5.83
CA LEU A 56 -4.13 10.61 -4.50
C LEU A 56 -4.98 11.43 -3.52
N VAL A 57 -5.52 12.57 -3.97
CA VAL A 57 -6.44 13.39 -3.16
C VAL A 57 -7.73 12.63 -2.83
N ALA A 58 -8.29 11.87 -3.79
CA ALA A 58 -9.49 11.06 -3.56
C ALA A 58 -9.23 9.89 -2.59
N ALA A 59 -8.00 9.36 -2.54
CA ALA A 59 -7.58 8.33 -1.59
C ALA A 59 -7.30 8.86 -0.17
N GLY A 60 -7.37 10.18 0.07
CA GLY A 60 -7.15 10.81 1.38
C GLY A 60 -5.67 10.99 1.75
N GLU A 61 -4.75 10.84 0.81
CA GLU A 61 -3.30 10.96 1.01
C GLU A 61 -2.78 12.42 0.94
N GLY A 62 -3.62 13.40 1.23
CA GLY A 62 -3.24 14.82 1.33
C GLY A 62 -2.91 15.52 0.00
N PRO A 63 -2.68 16.86 0.01
CA PRO A 63 -2.28 17.56 -1.20
C PRO A 63 -0.89 17.16 -1.63
N ALA A 64 -0.74 16.78 -2.91
CA ALA A 64 0.55 16.46 -3.51
C ALA A 64 1.54 17.62 -3.31
N PRO A 65 2.80 17.36 -2.92
CA PRO A 65 3.77 18.42 -2.74
C PRO A 65 4.03 19.16 -4.06
N PRO A 66 4.22 20.49 -4.02
CA PRO A 66 4.57 21.26 -5.20
C PRO A 66 6.05 21.10 -5.52
N ALA A 67 6.44 20.00 -6.16
CA ALA A 67 7.79 19.86 -6.67
C ALA A 67 7.80 19.14 -8.02
N PRO A 68 8.35 19.74 -9.07
CA PRO A 68 8.04 19.38 -10.45
C PRO A 68 8.95 18.31 -11.07
N THR A 69 9.73 17.50 -10.36
CA THR A 69 10.71 16.67 -11.05
C THR A 69 10.60 15.14 -10.82
N ALA A 70 10.31 14.68 -9.63
CA ALA A 70 10.24 13.24 -9.37
C ALA A 70 8.92 12.59 -9.86
N PRO A 71 7.73 13.17 -9.61
CA PRO A 71 6.48 12.60 -10.08
C PRO A 71 6.34 12.61 -11.62
N GLU A 72 6.85 13.64 -12.30
CA GLU A 72 6.74 13.72 -13.76
C GLU A 72 7.59 12.66 -14.47
N ARG A 73 8.78 12.35 -13.98
CA ARG A 73 9.59 11.26 -14.53
C ARG A 73 8.91 9.90 -14.35
N GLN A 74 8.33 9.66 -13.18
CA GLN A 74 7.61 8.41 -12.94
C GLN A 74 6.41 8.27 -13.88
N ILE A 75 5.63 9.33 -14.06
CA ILE A 75 4.48 9.35 -14.99
C ILE A 75 4.95 9.14 -16.43
N LEU A 76 6.08 9.74 -16.83
CA LEU A 76 6.66 9.53 -18.16
C LEU A 76 7.05 8.06 -18.36
N GLU A 77 7.68 7.42 -17.36
CA GLU A 77 8.01 6.00 -17.42
C GLU A 77 6.75 5.13 -17.57
N GLU A 78 5.68 5.43 -16.82
CA GLU A 78 4.39 4.73 -16.91
C GLU A 78 3.76 4.91 -18.32
N LEU A 79 3.89 6.10 -18.93
CA LEU A 79 3.43 6.35 -20.30
C LEU A 79 4.24 5.56 -21.32
N ILE A 80 5.57 5.50 -21.16
CA ILE A 80 6.46 4.71 -22.01
C ILE A 80 6.10 3.22 -21.91
N GLU A 81 5.94 2.69 -20.71
CA GLU A 81 5.52 1.30 -20.48
C GLU A 81 4.16 1.00 -21.12
N ARG A 82 3.21 1.88 -20.95
CA ARG A 82 1.87 1.76 -21.58
C ARG A 82 1.97 1.71 -23.11
N ARG A 83 2.81 2.57 -23.73
CA ARG A 83 3.05 2.54 -25.18
C ARG A 83 3.62 1.21 -25.65
N LEU A 84 4.66 0.73 -24.97
CA LEU A 84 5.27 -0.56 -25.28
C LEU A 84 4.26 -1.72 -25.21
N LEU A 85 3.44 -1.75 -24.16
CA LEU A 85 2.41 -2.78 -23.98
C LEU A 85 1.32 -2.69 -25.04
N LEU A 86 0.89 -1.48 -25.46
CA LEU A 86 -0.12 -1.31 -26.52
C LEU A 86 0.43 -1.70 -27.90
N GLN A 87 1.69 -1.38 -28.19
CA GLN A 87 2.34 -1.83 -29.42
C GLN A 87 2.44 -3.36 -29.46
N GLU A 88 2.73 -3.98 -28.32
CA GLU A 88 2.76 -5.44 -28.22
C GLU A 88 1.35 -6.07 -28.32
N VAL A 89 0.32 -5.42 -27.78
CA VAL A 89 -1.10 -5.80 -28.00
C VAL A 89 -1.42 -5.83 -29.50
N ALA A 90 -0.99 -4.80 -30.25
CA ALA A 90 -1.20 -4.73 -31.68
C ALA A 90 -0.42 -5.83 -32.43
N ARG A 91 0.84 -6.07 -32.06
CA ARG A 91 1.71 -7.11 -32.65
C ARG A 91 1.16 -8.52 -32.43
N GLU A 92 0.63 -8.79 -31.24
CA GLU A 92 0.02 -10.07 -30.87
C GLU A 92 -1.44 -10.22 -31.33
N ALA A 93 -1.97 -9.22 -32.06
CA ALA A 93 -3.35 -9.16 -32.55
C ALA A 93 -4.40 -9.45 -31.45
N ILE A 94 -4.16 -8.93 -30.23
CA ILE A 94 -5.10 -9.10 -29.11
C ILE A 94 -6.30 -8.20 -29.33
N ARG A 95 -7.50 -8.82 -29.37
CA ARG A 95 -8.75 -8.11 -29.56
C ARG A 95 -9.56 -8.07 -28.26
N VAL A 96 -10.25 -6.96 -28.08
CA VAL A 96 -11.24 -6.76 -27.05
C VAL A 96 -12.58 -6.52 -27.75
N GLU A 97 -13.51 -7.39 -27.50
CA GLU A 97 -14.83 -7.30 -28.10
C GLU A 97 -15.66 -6.16 -27.46
N PRO A 98 -16.55 -5.49 -28.22
CA PRO A 98 -17.37 -4.41 -27.68
C PRO A 98 -18.19 -4.83 -26.45
N ALA A 99 -18.65 -6.09 -26.40
CA ALA A 99 -19.38 -6.64 -25.27
C ALA A 99 -18.56 -6.70 -23.98
N GLU A 100 -17.22 -6.93 -24.07
CA GLU A 100 -16.32 -6.95 -22.91
C GLU A 100 -16.14 -5.54 -22.34
N VAL A 101 -16.05 -4.53 -23.22
CA VAL A 101 -15.99 -3.12 -22.79
C VAL A 101 -17.28 -2.72 -22.09
N THR A 102 -18.43 -3.14 -22.64
CA THR A 102 -19.73 -2.87 -22.02
C THR A 102 -19.84 -3.55 -20.65
N ALA A 103 -19.47 -4.82 -20.54
CA ALA A 103 -19.49 -5.55 -19.28
C ALA A 103 -18.57 -4.89 -18.22
N ALA A 104 -17.38 -4.48 -18.63
CA ALA A 104 -16.45 -3.78 -17.73
C ALA A 104 -16.98 -2.40 -17.28
N LEU A 105 -17.73 -1.70 -18.14
CA LEU A 105 -18.39 -0.45 -17.77
C LEU A 105 -19.49 -0.68 -16.73
N GLU A 106 -20.33 -1.72 -16.91
CA GLU A 106 -21.38 -2.06 -15.94
C GLU A 106 -20.77 -2.45 -14.58
N GLU A 107 -19.71 -3.26 -14.58
CA GLU A 107 -18.99 -3.63 -13.37
C GLU A 107 -18.41 -2.39 -12.66
N LEU A 108 -17.80 -1.48 -13.41
CA LEU A 108 -17.25 -0.22 -12.87
C LEU A 108 -18.35 0.66 -12.26
N LYS A 109 -19.52 0.76 -12.92
CA LYS A 109 -20.67 1.48 -12.37
C LYS A 109 -21.12 0.86 -11.05
N ALA A 110 -21.21 -0.46 -10.98
CA ALA A 110 -21.60 -1.18 -9.78
C ALA A 110 -20.61 -0.96 -8.62
N GLN A 111 -19.30 -1.08 -8.90
CA GLN A 111 -18.24 -0.89 -7.90
C GLN A 111 -18.19 0.54 -7.34
N ASN A 112 -18.55 1.55 -8.14
CA ASN A 112 -18.55 2.95 -7.74
C ASN A 112 -19.93 3.49 -7.33
N ALA A 113 -20.92 2.59 -7.16
CA ALA A 113 -22.30 2.95 -6.81
C ALA A 113 -22.92 4.00 -7.76
N LEU A 114 -22.60 3.92 -9.07
CA LEU A 114 -23.15 4.79 -10.09
C LEU A 114 -24.44 4.13 -10.66
N PRO A 115 -25.63 4.75 -10.49
CA PRO A 115 -26.88 4.09 -10.81
C PRO A 115 -27.13 3.95 -12.32
N ASP A 116 -26.58 4.84 -13.14
CA ASP A 116 -26.84 4.93 -14.56
C ASP A 116 -25.72 5.59 -15.36
N ASP A 117 -25.86 5.67 -16.67
CA ASP A 117 -24.92 6.31 -17.58
C ASP A 117 -24.82 7.83 -17.34
N ALA A 118 -25.86 8.49 -16.89
CA ALA A 118 -25.85 9.91 -16.61
C ALA A 118 -24.95 10.22 -15.39
N ALA A 119 -24.98 9.37 -14.37
CA ALA A 119 -24.09 9.46 -13.22
C ALA A 119 -22.63 9.22 -13.62
N LEU A 120 -22.37 8.23 -14.49
CA LEU A 120 -21.04 8.00 -15.08
C LEU A 120 -20.56 9.20 -15.87
N GLU A 121 -21.36 9.76 -16.76
CA GLU A 121 -21.00 10.96 -17.52
C GLU A 121 -20.71 12.16 -16.62
N ALA A 122 -21.48 12.34 -15.54
CA ALA A 122 -21.24 13.39 -14.57
C ALA A 122 -19.89 13.22 -13.85
N ALA A 123 -19.51 11.97 -13.51
CA ALA A 123 -18.20 11.65 -12.94
C ALA A 123 -17.07 11.91 -13.95
N LEU A 124 -17.21 11.46 -15.19
CA LEU A 124 -16.22 11.67 -16.27
C LEU A 124 -16.00 13.17 -16.56
N ARG A 125 -17.06 13.98 -16.55
CA ARG A 125 -16.93 15.43 -16.72
C ARG A 125 -16.09 16.12 -15.65
N ARG A 126 -16.14 15.64 -14.40
CA ARG A 126 -15.28 16.14 -13.32
C ARG A 126 -13.80 15.84 -13.61
N GLU A 127 -13.52 14.72 -14.24
CA GLU A 127 -12.19 14.32 -14.69
C GLU A 127 -11.80 14.88 -16.07
N ARG A 128 -12.64 15.69 -16.69
CA ARG A 128 -12.49 16.25 -18.05
C ARG A 128 -12.35 15.19 -19.13
N LEU A 129 -13.00 14.05 -18.95
CA LEU A 129 -13.06 12.94 -19.90
C LEU A 129 -14.41 12.90 -20.60
N THR A 130 -14.37 12.56 -21.88
CA THR A 130 -15.58 12.24 -22.64
C THR A 130 -15.85 10.72 -22.56
N PRO A 131 -17.14 10.29 -22.69
CA PRO A 131 -17.47 8.88 -22.71
C PRO A 131 -16.71 8.06 -23.79
N PRO A 132 -16.50 8.55 -25.02
CA PRO A 132 -15.68 7.85 -26.00
C PRO A 132 -14.22 7.67 -25.58
N GLN A 133 -13.58 8.71 -25.03
CA GLN A 133 -12.20 8.63 -24.52
C GLN A 133 -12.09 7.63 -23.40
N PHE A 134 -13.07 7.61 -22.48
CA PHE A 134 -13.09 6.66 -21.39
C PHE A 134 -13.24 5.21 -21.88
N ARG A 135 -14.17 4.96 -22.82
CA ARG A 135 -14.33 3.65 -23.46
C ARG A 135 -13.04 3.17 -24.13
N GLN A 136 -12.34 4.04 -24.83
CA GLN A 136 -11.05 3.73 -25.44
C GLN A 136 -9.98 3.39 -24.38
N ARG A 137 -9.88 4.17 -23.31
CA ARG A 137 -8.96 3.86 -22.19
C ARG A 137 -9.27 2.49 -21.59
N LEU A 138 -10.54 2.19 -21.35
CA LEU A 138 -10.98 0.91 -20.82
C LEU A 138 -10.65 -0.24 -21.78
N GLN A 139 -10.87 -0.06 -23.07
CA GLN A 139 -10.49 -1.04 -24.10
C GLN A 139 -8.99 -1.32 -24.10
N HIS A 140 -8.14 -0.28 -24.02
CA HIS A 140 -6.70 -0.42 -23.91
C HIS A 140 -6.30 -1.16 -22.62
N GLN A 141 -6.92 -0.84 -21.51
CA GLN A 141 -6.66 -1.51 -20.23
C GLN A 141 -7.03 -3.01 -20.28
N LEU A 142 -8.17 -3.34 -20.86
CA LEU A 142 -8.59 -4.73 -21.06
C LEU A 142 -7.64 -5.49 -21.99
N ALA A 143 -7.21 -4.84 -23.09
CA ALA A 143 -6.25 -5.43 -24.02
C ALA A 143 -4.89 -5.72 -23.37
N ILE A 144 -4.36 -4.76 -22.61
CA ILE A 144 -3.14 -4.96 -21.81
C ILE A 144 -3.35 -6.07 -20.78
N GLY A 145 -4.49 -6.09 -20.09
CA GLY A 145 -4.82 -7.16 -19.15
C GLY A 145 -4.78 -8.56 -19.79
N LYS A 146 -5.34 -8.72 -20.98
CA LYS A 146 -5.28 -9.96 -21.77
C LYS A 146 -3.85 -10.32 -22.17
N LEU A 147 -3.07 -9.34 -22.63
CA LEU A 147 -1.66 -9.54 -22.93
C LEU A 147 -0.88 -10.07 -21.74
N LEU A 148 -1.01 -9.40 -20.60
CA LEU A 148 -0.31 -9.76 -19.38
C LEU A 148 -0.82 -11.11 -18.80
N ALA A 149 -2.10 -11.41 -18.92
CA ALA A 149 -2.62 -12.73 -18.56
C ALA A 149 -1.94 -13.83 -19.38
N ARG A 150 -1.74 -13.62 -20.69
CA ARG A 150 -1.12 -14.59 -21.59
C ARG A 150 0.40 -14.68 -21.42
N LYS A 151 1.12 -13.53 -21.39
CA LYS A 151 2.60 -13.48 -21.45
C LYS A 151 3.25 -13.55 -20.06
N VAL A 152 2.53 -13.16 -19.04
CA VAL A 152 3.05 -13.10 -17.67
C VAL A 152 2.39 -14.18 -16.81
N ARG A 153 1.10 -14.08 -16.53
CA ARG A 153 0.41 -14.99 -15.60
C ARG A 153 0.38 -16.44 -16.11
N GLY A 154 0.07 -16.64 -17.38
CA GLY A 154 -0.02 -17.97 -18.00
C GLY A 154 1.33 -18.69 -18.12
N SER A 155 2.45 -17.98 -17.99
CA SER A 155 3.79 -18.56 -18.01
C SER A 155 4.31 -18.99 -16.63
N ILE A 156 3.57 -18.69 -15.54
CA ILE A 156 3.99 -18.99 -14.19
C ILE A 156 3.65 -20.42 -13.83
N ILE A 157 4.68 -21.19 -13.54
CA ILE A 157 4.56 -22.53 -12.98
C ILE A 157 5.03 -22.49 -11.52
N LEU A 158 4.22 -23.04 -10.64
CA LEU A 158 4.56 -23.27 -9.23
C LEU A 158 4.47 -24.76 -8.95
N THR A 159 5.54 -25.31 -8.44
CA THR A 159 5.63 -26.73 -8.04
C THR A 159 5.45 -26.86 -6.52
N ASP A 160 4.96 -28.02 -6.07
CA ASP A 160 4.85 -28.31 -4.64
C ASP A 160 6.22 -28.30 -3.95
N ALA A 161 7.28 -28.70 -4.65
CA ALA A 161 8.65 -28.64 -4.14
C ALA A 161 9.10 -27.20 -3.84
N GLU A 162 8.67 -26.20 -4.64
CA GLU A 162 8.96 -24.80 -4.35
C GLU A 162 8.19 -24.30 -3.12
N LEU A 163 6.93 -24.72 -2.96
CA LEU A 163 6.13 -24.39 -1.78
C LEU A 163 6.75 -24.96 -0.50
N GLU A 164 7.16 -26.24 -0.53
CA GLU A 164 7.83 -26.89 0.60
C GLU A 164 9.19 -26.24 0.91
N THR A 165 9.95 -25.89 -0.13
CA THR A 165 11.24 -25.22 0.04
C THR A 165 11.04 -23.86 0.72
N HIS A 166 10.07 -23.06 0.28
CA HIS A 166 9.75 -21.78 0.90
C HIS A 166 9.34 -21.96 2.37
N TYR A 167 8.48 -22.93 2.66
CA TYR A 167 8.07 -23.25 4.03
C TYR A 167 9.25 -23.58 4.94
N ARG A 168 10.17 -24.43 4.48
CA ARG A 168 11.35 -24.86 5.25
C ARG A 168 12.37 -23.75 5.46
N THR A 169 12.55 -22.87 4.47
CA THR A 169 13.56 -21.81 4.52
C THR A 169 13.08 -20.52 5.20
N HIS A 170 11.76 -20.38 5.44
CA HIS A 170 11.16 -19.20 6.06
C HIS A 170 10.24 -19.56 7.24
N PRO A 171 10.71 -20.35 8.24
CA PRO A 171 9.87 -20.81 9.34
C PRO A 171 9.25 -19.67 10.15
N GLN A 172 9.94 -18.54 10.24
CA GLN A 172 9.46 -17.33 10.94
C GLN A 172 8.17 -16.74 10.33
N GLU A 173 7.87 -17.00 9.04
CA GLU A 173 6.65 -16.53 8.39
C GLU A 173 5.41 -17.34 8.79
N PHE A 174 5.63 -18.52 9.32
CA PHE A 174 4.61 -19.51 9.70
C PHE A 174 4.52 -19.70 11.20
N ALA A 175 5.41 -19.04 11.95
CA ALA A 175 5.30 -18.96 13.38
C ALA A 175 4.01 -18.21 13.73
N LEU A 176 3.16 -18.85 14.51
CA LEU A 176 2.03 -18.16 15.12
C LEU A 176 2.61 -17.11 16.08
N THR A 177 2.10 -15.90 16.04
CA THR A 177 2.54 -14.79 16.87
C THR A 177 2.58 -15.22 18.34
N GLY A 178 3.80 -15.25 18.86
CA GLY A 178 4.16 -15.23 20.23
C GLY A 178 3.22 -15.95 21.21
N GLN A 179 3.47 -17.22 21.46
CA GLN A 179 3.08 -17.83 22.74
C GLN A 179 4.29 -17.80 23.65
N VAL A 180 4.08 -17.40 24.87
CA VAL A 180 5.11 -17.40 25.91
C VAL A 180 4.63 -18.28 27.06
N GLN A 181 5.47 -19.21 27.49
CA GLN A 181 5.23 -19.94 28.74
C GLN A 181 5.84 -19.15 29.88
N LEU A 182 5.01 -18.75 30.80
CA LEU A 182 5.37 -17.80 31.87
C LEU A 182 5.16 -18.38 33.26
N ARG A 183 6.07 -17.95 34.15
CA ARG A 183 5.79 -17.87 35.57
C ARG A 183 5.69 -16.43 36.01
N HIS A 184 4.90 -16.18 37.02
CA HIS A 184 4.55 -14.87 37.53
C HIS A 184 4.59 -14.84 39.07
N LEU A 185 5.21 -13.81 39.59
CA LEU A 185 5.20 -13.47 41.01
C LEU A 185 4.57 -12.08 41.15
N LEU A 186 3.54 -11.97 41.99
CA LEU A 186 2.89 -10.70 42.32
C LEU A 186 3.07 -10.44 43.81
N VAL A 187 3.65 -9.31 44.16
CA VAL A 187 3.56 -8.74 45.52
C VAL A 187 2.51 -7.63 45.48
N ALA A 188 1.36 -7.92 46.03
CA ALA A 188 0.22 -7.01 45.98
C ALA A 188 0.43 -5.76 46.82
N VAL A 189 -0.08 -4.63 46.36
CA VAL A 189 -0.27 -3.39 47.14
C VAL A 189 -1.74 -3.28 47.47
N PRO A 190 -2.15 -3.67 48.70
CA PRO A 190 -3.58 -3.83 49.04
C PRO A 190 -4.38 -2.53 48.94
N LYS A 191 -3.73 -1.39 49.11
CA LYS A 191 -4.36 -0.08 49.10
C LYS A 191 -3.56 0.90 48.28
N ALA A 192 -4.03 1.15 47.06
CA ALA A 192 -3.40 2.10 46.18
C ALA A 192 -3.33 3.50 46.80
N GLY A 193 -2.14 4.13 46.72
CA GLY A 193 -1.90 5.45 47.27
C GLY A 193 -1.57 5.48 48.77
N ASP A 194 -1.43 4.32 49.43
CA ASP A 194 -0.93 4.22 50.80
C ASP A 194 0.59 4.04 50.79
N PRO A 195 1.38 5.05 51.24
CA PRO A 195 2.84 5.00 51.18
C PRO A 195 3.47 3.87 52.02
N GLU A 196 2.82 3.50 53.12
CA GLU A 196 3.30 2.43 53.98
C GLU A 196 3.08 1.05 53.37
N ALA A 197 1.91 0.82 52.77
CA ALA A 197 1.63 -0.39 52.00
C ALA A 197 2.55 -0.54 50.78
N GLU A 198 2.84 0.58 50.06
CA GLU A 198 3.75 0.62 48.95
C GLU A 198 5.18 0.28 49.36
N ALA A 199 5.68 0.87 50.46
CA ALA A 199 7.02 0.59 50.98
C ALA A 199 7.17 -0.86 51.45
N ALA A 200 6.16 -1.42 52.11
CA ALA A 200 6.15 -2.83 52.52
C ALA A 200 6.17 -3.79 51.32
N ALA A 201 5.37 -3.52 50.27
CA ALA A 201 5.37 -4.33 49.06
C ALA A 201 6.71 -4.23 48.32
N ALA A 202 7.30 -3.03 48.19
CA ALA A 202 8.61 -2.84 47.57
C ALA A 202 9.72 -3.61 48.32
N SER A 203 9.70 -3.59 49.66
CA SER A 203 10.66 -4.36 50.48
C SER A 203 10.52 -5.88 50.24
N ARG A 204 9.29 -6.43 50.30
CA ARG A 204 9.04 -7.84 49.97
C ARG A 204 9.46 -8.22 48.54
N THR A 205 9.24 -7.33 47.62
CA THR A 205 9.67 -7.53 46.23
C THR A 205 11.19 -7.58 46.10
N SER A 206 11.89 -6.70 46.84
CA SER A 206 13.36 -6.70 46.85
C SER A 206 13.93 -7.97 47.50
N GLU A 207 13.30 -8.49 48.58
CA GLU A 207 13.66 -9.76 49.18
C GLU A 207 13.48 -10.94 48.18
N ALA A 208 12.33 -10.97 47.49
CA ALA A 208 12.04 -11.97 46.46
C ALA A 208 13.07 -11.92 45.32
N LEU A 209 13.36 -10.71 44.84
CA LEU A 209 14.36 -10.50 43.81
C LEU A 209 15.77 -10.94 44.24
N ALA A 210 16.16 -10.61 45.48
CA ALA A 210 17.45 -11.04 46.05
C ALA A 210 17.56 -12.57 46.13
N ALA A 211 16.49 -13.26 46.52
CA ALA A 211 16.45 -14.72 46.55
C ALA A 211 16.56 -15.33 45.16
N LEU A 212 15.90 -14.73 44.15
CA LEU A 212 16.01 -15.14 42.73
C LEU A 212 17.43 -14.94 42.19
N MET A 213 18.03 -13.80 42.47
CA MET A 213 19.41 -13.50 42.05
C MET A 213 20.44 -14.38 42.76
N ALA A 214 20.13 -14.89 44.00
CA ALA A 214 20.96 -15.88 44.69
C ALA A 214 20.78 -17.31 44.17
N GLY A 215 19.98 -17.51 43.10
CA GLY A 215 19.79 -18.81 42.44
C GLY A 215 18.65 -19.67 43.03
N THR A 216 17.83 -19.13 43.93
CA THR A 216 16.64 -19.85 44.41
C THR A 216 15.68 -20.06 43.22
N PRO A 217 15.14 -21.27 43.02
CA PRO A 217 14.20 -21.53 41.94
C PRO A 217 12.99 -20.61 41.96
N PHE A 218 12.59 -20.05 40.86
CA PHE A 218 11.47 -19.10 40.75
C PHE A 218 10.19 -19.65 41.40
N ALA A 219 9.88 -20.92 41.16
CA ALA A 219 8.73 -21.57 41.76
C ALA A 219 8.72 -21.53 43.30
N ALA A 220 9.89 -21.75 43.92
CA ALA A 220 10.01 -21.68 45.39
C ALA A 220 9.82 -20.25 45.94
N VAL A 221 10.40 -19.25 45.23
CA VAL A 221 10.26 -17.84 45.56
C VAL A 221 8.79 -17.40 45.37
N ALA A 222 8.16 -17.78 44.27
CA ALA A 222 6.75 -17.49 43.99
C ALA A 222 5.83 -18.08 45.08
N THR A 223 6.06 -19.33 45.46
CA THR A 223 5.27 -19.95 46.54
C THR A 223 5.42 -19.20 47.86
N ARG A 224 6.59 -18.61 48.16
CA ARG A 224 6.86 -17.93 49.40
C ARG A 224 6.40 -16.45 49.44
N TYR A 225 6.57 -15.74 48.32
CA TYR A 225 6.42 -14.27 48.29
C TYR A 225 5.24 -13.80 47.43
N SER A 226 4.67 -14.64 46.57
CA SER A 226 3.60 -14.21 45.66
C SER A 226 2.24 -14.19 46.37
N ASP A 227 1.51 -13.11 46.12
CA ASP A 227 0.12 -12.95 46.52
C ASP A 227 -0.84 -13.34 45.35
N ALA A 228 -0.30 -13.81 44.20
CA ALA A 228 -1.10 -14.27 43.09
C ALA A 228 -1.81 -15.61 43.40
N PRO A 229 -2.98 -15.89 42.79
CA PRO A 229 -3.66 -17.17 42.94
C PRO A 229 -2.79 -18.37 42.53
N THR A 230 -1.83 -18.16 41.65
CA THR A 230 -0.89 -19.17 41.13
C THR A 230 0.33 -19.40 42.04
N ALA A 231 0.42 -18.73 43.19
CA ALA A 231 1.56 -18.84 44.11
C ALA A 231 1.83 -20.31 44.52
N ALA A 232 0.79 -21.06 44.89
CA ALA A 232 0.87 -22.45 45.31
C ALA A 232 1.38 -23.39 44.19
N GLN A 233 1.21 -23.02 42.93
CA GLN A 233 1.71 -23.71 41.76
C GLN A 233 3.08 -23.13 41.28
N GLY A 234 3.78 -22.40 42.19
CA GLY A 234 5.06 -21.79 41.84
C GLY A 234 4.96 -20.66 40.81
N GLY A 235 3.82 -20.00 40.75
CA GLY A 235 3.57 -18.88 39.85
C GLY A 235 3.28 -19.26 38.41
N GLU A 236 3.00 -20.50 38.09
CA GLU A 236 2.75 -20.97 36.73
C GLU A 236 1.51 -20.31 36.12
N LEU A 237 1.66 -19.60 35.00
CA LEU A 237 0.58 -19.04 34.18
C LEU A 237 0.27 -19.89 32.94
N GLY A 238 1.17 -20.86 32.63
CA GLY A 238 1.05 -21.64 31.40
C GLY A 238 1.44 -20.86 30.14
N ILE A 239 0.87 -21.30 29.03
CA ILE A 239 1.15 -20.74 27.69
C ILE A 239 0.13 -19.61 27.42
N LEU A 240 0.63 -18.40 27.20
CA LEU A 240 -0.17 -17.20 26.96
C LEU A 240 0.14 -16.61 25.57
N ARG A 241 -0.91 -16.06 24.94
CA ARG A 241 -0.84 -15.36 23.65
C ARG A 241 -0.85 -13.85 23.86
N GLN A 242 -0.48 -13.10 22.80
CA GLN A 242 -0.68 -11.65 22.79
C GLN A 242 -2.16 -11.31 23.02
N GLY A 243 -2.42 -10.33 23.89
CA GLY A 243 -3.75 -9.90 24.29
C GLY A 243 -4.31 -10.59 25.54
N GLU A 244 -3.62 -11.61 26.09
CA GLU A 244 -4.06 -12.35 27.28
C GLU A 244 -3.43 -11.82 28.59
N LEU A 245 -2.48 -10.90 28.50
CA LEU A 245 -1.84 -10.22 29.64
C LEU A 245 -2.22 -8.73 29.68
N ALA A 246 -2.08 -8.13 30.85
CA ALA A 246 -2.12 -6.67 30.96
C ALA A 246 -1.01 -6.06 30.10
N PRO A 247 -1.26 -4.92 29.39
CA PRO A 247 -0.34 -4.37 28.39
C PRO A 247 1.08 -4.11 28.91
N GLU A 248 1.21 -3.72 30.18
CA GLU A 248 2.50 -3.47 30.82
C GLU A 248 3.31 -4.75 31.02
N LEU A 249 2.65 -5.85 31.38
CA LEU A 249 3.26 -7.17 31.56
C LEU A 249 3.56 -7.82 30.19
N GLU A 250 2.62 -7.69 29.26
CA GLU A 250 2.72 -8.25 27.92
C GLU A 250 3.96 -7.76 27.19
N ARG A 251 4.16 -6.42 27.17
CA ARG A 251 5.33 -5.82 26.51
C ARG A 251 6.65 -6.39 27.05
N VAL A 252 6.76 -6.62 28.35
CA VAL A 252 7.97 -7.16 28.98
C VAL A 252 8.09 -8.67 28.69
N ALA A 253 7.02 -9.44 28.87
CA ALA A 253 7.02 -10.89 28.64
C ALA A 253 7.45 -11.26 27.22
N PHE A 254 6.95 -10.53 26.23
CA PHE A 254 7.29 -10.79 24.83
C PHE A 254 8.68 -10.24 24.40
N ALA A 255 9.28 -9.35 25.20
CA ALA A 255 10.65 -8.86 24.95
C ALA A 255 11.73 -9.79 25.50
N LEU A 256 11.47 -10.44 26.65
CA LEU A 256 12.43 -11.35 27.32
C LEU A 256 12.74 -12.59 26.49
N LEU A 257 13.96 -13.15 26.63
CA LEU A 257 14.35 -14.44 26.05
C LEU A 257 13.91 -15.60 26.96
N PRO A 258 13.81 -16.84 26.41
CA PRO A 258 13.61 -18.03 27.24
C PRO A 258 14.70 -18.15 28.32
N GLY A 259 14.29 -18.39 29.55
CA GLY A 259 15.15 -18.41 30.75
C GLY A 259 15.39 -17.03 31.36
N GLU A 260 14.99 -15.93 30.73
CA GLU A 260 15.13 -14.60 31.29
C GLU A 260 13.99 -14.23 32.25
N MET A 261 14.36 -13.43 33.24
CA MET A 261 13.47 -12.90 34.26
C MET A 261 13.40 -11.37 34.13
N SER A 262 12.21 -10.81 34.35
CA SER A 262 12.04 -9.37 34.36
C SER A 262 12.63 -8.72 35.63
N THR A 263 12.95 -7.42 35.53
CA THR A 263 12.96 -6.54 36.71
C THR A 263 11.53 -6.40 37.24
N PRO A 264 11.35 -5.93 38.52
CA PRO A 264 10.01 -5.68 39.04
C PRO A 264 9.24 -4.68 38.21
N ILE A 265 8.04 -5.05 37.78
CA ILE A 265 7.11 -4.23 36.97
C ILE A 265 5.99 -3.73 37.90
N ARG A 266 5.88 -2.41 38.07
CA ARG A 266 4.78 -1.81 38.84
C ARG A 266 3.50 -1.76 38.00
N THR A 267 2.43 -2.37 38.49
CA THR A 267 1.08 -2.31 37.92
C THR A 267 0.09 -1.82 38.96
N ALA A 268 -1.17 -1.62 38.61
CA ALA A 268 -2.21 -1.24 39.56
C ALA A 268 -2.40 -2.27 40.72
N ALA A 269 -2.11 -3.56 40.46
CA ALA A 269 -2.21 -4.63 41.48
C ALA A 269 -1.03 -4.69 42.45
N GLY A 270 0.14 -4.18 42.05
CA GLY A 270 1.37 -4.28 42.84
C GLY A 270 2.60 -4.44 41.97
N TYR A 271 3.64 -5.05 42.53
CA TYR A 271 4.89 -5.37 41.87
C TYR A 271 4.87 -6.77 41.30
N ASN A 272 5.24 -6.88 40.04
CA ASN A 272 5.21 -8.14 39.30
C ASN A 272 6.63 -8.50 38.84
N ILE A 273 6.99 -9.78 38.93
CA ILE A 273 8.21 -10.33 38.31
C ILE A 273 7.75 -11.48 37.42
N LEU A 274 8.25 -11.50 36.18
CA LEU A 274 7.95 -12.52 35.19
C LEU A 274 9.21 -13.34 34.90
N LEU A 275 9.02 -14.66 34.70
CA LEU A 275 10.04 -15.55 34.13
C LEU A 275 9.47 -16.16 32.86
N VAL A 276 10.17 -16.00 31.75
CA VAL A 276 9.86 -16.70 30.50
C VAL A 276 10.49 -18.08 30.55
N GLU A 277 9.71 -19.16 30.70
CA GLU A 277 10.23 -20.53 30.69
C GLU A 277 10.52 -20.99 29.25
N ALA A 278 9.61 -20.72 28.33
CA ALA A 278 9.76 -21.03 26.92
C ALA A 278 9.02 -19.97 26.06
N LYS A 279 9.50 -19.81 24.85
CA LYS A 279 8.76 -19.14 23.77
C LYS A 279 8.47 -20.22 22.73
N GLU A 280 7.23 -20.67 22.73
CA GLU A 280 6.76 -21.53 21.67
C GLU A 280 6.08 -20.66 20.63
N ALA A 281 6.62 -20.69 19.43
CA ALA A 281 5.90 -20.28 18.26
C ALA A 281 5.47 -21.57 17.54
N PRO A 282 4.26 -22.11 17.81
CA PRO A 282 3.78 -23.23 17.03
C PRO A 282 3.78 -22.80 15.56
N ILE A 283 4.48 -23.57 14.74
CA ILE A 283 4.54 -23.30 13.30
C ILE A 283 3.26 -23.85 12.70
N VAL A 284 2.52 -23.02 11.96
CA VAL A 284 1.40 -23.48 11.13
C VAL A 284 1.89 -24.59 10.24
N SER A 285 1.24 -25.76 10.23
CA SER A 285 1.67 -26.88 9.39
C SER A 285 1.73 -26.50 7.92
N PHE A 286 2.59 -27.16 7.14
CA PHE A 286 2.69 -26.93 5.69
C PHE A 286 1.33 -27.03 5.00
N ALA A 287 0.51 -28.03 5.37
CA ALA A 287 -0.82 -28.22 4.80
C ALA A 287 -1.72 -26.96 5.00
N GLN A 288 -1.67 -26.36 6.19
CA GLN A 288 -2.43 -25.14 6.50
C GLN A 288 -1.84 -23.90 5.85
N ALA A 289 -0.53 -23.83 5.67
CA ALA A 289 0.17 -22.70 5.08
C ALA A 289 0.20 -22.74 3.54
N ARG A 290 -0.02 -23.90 2.93
CA ARG A 290 0.21 -24.19 1.50
C ARG A 290 -0.44 -23.19 0.56
N ASP A 291 -1.71 -22.88 0.75
CA ASP A 291 -2.42 -21.96 -0.15
C ASP A 291 -1.92 -20.51 0.01
N ARG A 292 -1.62 -20.09 1.25
CA ARG A 292 -1.00 -18.77 1.51
C ARG A 292 0.38 -18.64 0.88
N ILE A 293 1.19 -19.71 0.94
CA ILE A 293 2.51 -19.76 0.28
C ILE A 293 2.35 -19.70 -1.23
N ARG A 294 1.42 -20.49 -1.79
CA ARG A 294 1.12 -20.49 -3.22
C ARG A 294 0.77 -19.11 -3.73
N ASP A 295 -0.18 -18.43 -3.08
CA ASP A 295 -0.63 -17.09 -3.45
C ASP A 295 0.51 -16.06 -3.37
N ARG A 296 1.33 -16.15 -2.34
CA ARG A 296 2.49 -15.28 -2.16
C ARG A 296 3.53 -15.49 -3.26
N LEU A 297 3.97 -16.73 -3.46
CA LEU A 297 4.97 -17.06 -4.48
C LEU A 297 4.45 -16.78 -5.88
N PHE A 298 3.16 -17.03 -6.13
CA PHE A 298 2.54 -16.67 -7.40
C PHE A 298 2.61 -15.16 -7.66
N ARG A 299 2.22 -14.32 -6.69
CA ARG A 299 2.35 -12.86 -6.81
C ARG A 299 3.79 -12.42 -7.04
N GLN A 300 4.76 -12.99 -6.32
CA GLN A 300 6.18 -12.68 -6.48
C GLN A 300 6.68 -13.05 -7.89
N LYS A 301 6.36 -14.24 -8.38
CA LYS A 301 6.73 -14.69 -9.71
C LYS A 301 6.05 -13.85 -10.80
N VAL A 302 4.78 -13.49 -10.63
CA VAL A 302 4.05 -12.58 -11.54
C VAL A 302 4.75 -11.23 -11.60
N GLN A 303 5.08 -10.64 -10.45
CA GLN A 303 5.76 -9.36 -10.38
C GLN A 303 7.14 -9.42 -11.08
N LYS A 304 7.93 -10.44 -10.76
CA LYS A 304 9.24 -10.64 -11.40
C LYS A 304 9.09 -10.83 -12.92
N ARG A 305 8.19 -11.71 -13.36
CA ARG A 305 7.98 -11.96 -14.81
C ARG A 305 7.47 -10.72 -15.54
N TYR A 306 6.64 -9.89 -14.88
CA TYR A 306 6.20 -8.61 -15.42
C TYR A 306 7.37 -7.67 -15.67
N GLN A 307 8.26 -7.51 -14.68
CA GLN A 307 9.46 -6.68 -14.83
C GLN A 307 10.40 -7.22 -15.92
N ASP A 308 10.63 -8.53 -15.94
CA ASP A 308 11.45 -9.18 -16.97
C ASP A 308 10.84 -8.94 -18.38
N TYR A 309 9.50 -9.06 -18.49
CA TYR A 309 8.80 -8.84 -19.75
C TYR A 309 8.88 -7.37 -20.23
N LEU A 310 8.72 -6.42 -19.33
CA LEU A 310 8.92 -5.00 -19.67
C LEU A 310 10.36 -4.72 -20.10
N ALA A 311 11.35 -5.31 -19.44
CA ALA A 311 12.74 -5.19 -19.82
C ALA A 311 12.99 -5.75 -21.22
N GLU A 312 12.41 -6.91 -21.56
CA GLU A 312 12.45 -7.49 -22.91
C GLU A 312 11.85 -6.55 -23.98
N LEU A 313 10.71 -5.91 -23.67
CA LEU A 313 10.07 -4.95 -24.57
C LEU A 313 10.94 -3.70 -24.78
N ARG A 314 11.51 -3.16 -23.69
CA ARG A 314 12.41 -2.00 -23.73
C ARG A 314 13.67 -2.27 -24.55
N GLN A 315 14.27 -3.45 -24.43
CA GLN A 315 15.45 -3.84 -25.21
C GLN A 315 15.20 -3.91 -26.71
N LYS A 316 13.96 -4.20 -27.12
CA LYS A 316 13.57 -4.32 -28.54
C LYS A 316 13.07 -3.00 -29.14
N ALA A 317 12.81 -2.00 -28.30
CA ALA A 317 12.24 -0.74 -28.72
C ALA A 317 13.29 0.37 -28.82
N TYR A 318 13.07 1.29 -29.72
CA TYR A 318 13.77 2.58 -29.74
C TYR A 318 13.04 3.52 -28.74
N ILE A 319 13.75 3.96 -27.73
CA ILE A 319 13.21 4.90 -26.72
C ILE A 319 14.17 6.08 -26.62
N GLU A 320 13.66 7.27 -26.92
CA GLU A 320 14.40 8.54 -26.77
C GLU A 320 13.61 9.46 -25.84
N VAL A 321 14.17 9.75 -24.66
CA VAL A 321 13.60 10.69 -23.69
C VAL A 321 14.19 12.08 -23.92
N LYS A 322 13.31 13.06 -24.22
CA LYS A 322 13.64 14.48 -24.46
C LYS A 322 13.23 15.36 -23.27
N PHE A 323 12.83 14.74 -22.18
CA PHE A 323 12.44 15.39 -20.94
C PHE A 323 13.67 15.61 -20.06
N PRO A 324 13.86 16.82 -19.45
CA PRO A 324 15.06 17.16 -18.67
C PRO A 324 15.18 16.39 -17.35
#